data_ed245ac40b7b437da1aae104bafea627
#
_entry.id   ed245ac40b7b437da1aae104bafea627
#
_cell.length_a   1.000
_cell.length_b   1.000
_cell.length_c   1.000
_cell.angle_alpha   90.00
_cell.angle_beta   90.00
_cell.angle_gamma   90.00
#
_symmetry.space_group_name_H-M   'P 1'
#
loop_
_entity.id
_entity.type
_entity.pdbx_description
1 polymer ?
#
loop_
_entity_poly.entity_id
_entity_poly.type
_entity_poly.pdbx_seq_one_letter_code
_entity_poly.pdbx_strand_id
1 'polypeptide(L)'
;MKRAILLLLHLGKSYTEEIAAAAAGLDLALVGLSSRPEEPTVLDGTRRHLADCVVTEEAELRSGDVEKALRELTDRGYRIEAVLASFEGYRLLMAEFNEKLGARDSTQAALRLCLDKFELRRYLFAEGLSEVRVNRLAPGAIPDLDPDTRWFVKPVRGASSFATFVLDDIGDLAELPAIQEQMRADRRMKAIFMDRYDFLVEEYVEGPEFSFETVVLDGRVHHLCVHEKARVERLERTTLEGMSVSPPASIDRELVLEGSDHVTRCLAALAGRGLTAGVFHIEVKYWESRKRWEIIEINPRMGGSLINPSTQTVTGYSLLDLWTESLLLPDGERDAFCDRLTRASQLEALRTGAPTRATVFLSKYGEKGRTIDEIRFEPPTRPPRILRLHVVEGTELDASDRGICLMDALWDVAADDLEAETAFLDRHAAEHFHVRYR
;
A
#
# COMPACT_ATOMS: atom_id res chain seq x y z
N MET A 1 21.18 25.49 -11.70
CA MET A 1 20.88 24.06 -11.46
C MET A 1 19.38 23.85 -11.62
N LYS A 2 18.98 22.80 -12.32
CA LYS A 2 17.57 22.44 -12.52
C LYS A 2 17.01 21.83 -11.24
N ARG A 3 15.89 22.35 -10.74
CA ARG A 3 15.23 21.81 -9.55
C ARG A 3 14.69 20.41 -9.85
N ALA A 4 14.83 19.46 -8.92
CA ALA A 4 14.45 18.09 -9.18
C ALA A 4 14.01 17.34 -7.91
N ILE A 5 13.20 16.29 -8.11
CA ILE A 5 12.90 15.25 -7.13
C ILE A 5 13.66 13.99 -7.53
N LEU A 6 14.27 13.31 -6.55
CA LEU A 6 14.91 12.02 -6.72
C LEU A 6 13.92 10.89 -6.42
N LEU A 7 13.58 10.10 -7.44
CA LEU A 7 12.75 8.90 -7.29
C LEU A 7 13.62 7.68 -7.03
N LEU A 8 13.35 6.96 -5.95
CA LEU A 8 13.98 5.67 -5.66
C LEU A 8 13.19 4.54 -6.33
N LEU A 9 13.87 3.82 -7.21
CA LEU A 9 13.33 2.74 -8.03
C LEU A 9 13.79 1.38 -7.51
N HIS A 10 12.86 0.46 -7.28
CA HIS A 10 13.20 -0.91 -6.92
C HIS A 10 13.22 -1.79 -8.16
N LEU A 11 14.39 -2.37 -8.47
CA LEU A 11 14.61 -3.22 -9.64
C LEU A 11 14.13 -2.56 -10.96
N GLY A 12 14.32 -1.23 -11.08
CA GLY A 12 13.93 -0.46 -12.25
C GLY A 12 12.46 -0.05 -12.32
N LYS A 13 11.64 -0.33 -11.30
CA LYS A 13 10.19 -0.11 -11.31
C LYS A 13 9.74 0.94 -10.28
N SER A 14 8.75 1.74 -10.66
CA SER A 14 7.94 2.63 -9.82
C SER A 14 6.75 3.15 -10.64
N TYR A 15 5.91 3.99 -10.05
CA TYR A 15 4.85 4.77 -10.74
C TYR A 15 5.46 6.00 -11.43
N THR A 16 6.40 5.78 -12.33
CA THR A 16 7.32 6.81 -12.84
C THR A 16 6.59 7.82 -13.73
N GLU A 17 5.63 7.38 -14.54
CA GLU A 17 4.85 8.25 -15.41
C GLU A 17 3.99 9.21 -14.59
N GLU A 18 3.24 8.69 -13.62
CA GLU A 18 2.36 9.46 -12.74
C GLU A 18 3.18 10.46 -11.89
N ILE A 19 4.31 10.01 -11.33
CA ILE A 19 5.18 10.88 -10.52
C ILE A 19 5.87 11.93 -11.39
N ALA A 20 6.23 11.62 -12.63
CA ALA A 20 6.79 12.59 -13.56
C ALA A 20 5.79 13.69 -13.90
N ALA A 21 4.53 13.33 -14.10
CA ALA A 21 3.45 14.30 -14.32
C ALA A 21 3.25 15.20 -13.09
N ALA A 22 3.23 14.62 -11.88
CA ALA A 22 3.14 15.35 -10.63
C ALA A 22 4.31 16.35 -10.44
N ALA A 23 5.56 15.89 -10.66
CA ALA A 23 6.75 16.74 -10.56
C ALA A 23 6.73 17.88 -11.59
N ALA A 24 6.31 17.59 -12.83
CA ALA A 24 6.18 18.61 -13.89
C ALA A 24 5.15 19.69 -13.52
N GLY A 25 4.06 19.32 -12.86
CA GLY A 25 3.06 20.27 -12.34
C GLY A 25 3.62 21.26 -11.30
N LEU A 26 4.75 20.91 -10.66
CA LEU A 26 5.48 21.75 -9.70
C LEU A 26 6.73 22.44 -10.29
N ASP A 27 6.90 22.41 -11.61
CA ASP A 27 8.11 22.88 -12.31
C ASP A 27 9.40 22.21 -11.81
N LEU A 28 9.33 20.90 -11.58
CA LEU A 28 10.43 20.05 -11.13
C LEU A 28 10.77 19.00 -12.17
N ALA A 29 12.06 18.67 -12.31
CA ALA A 29 12.48 17.50 -13.03
C ALA A 29 12.31 16.26 -12.14
N LEU A 30 11.94 15.12 -12.73
CA LEU A 30 12.06 13.84 -12.07
C LEU A 30 13.38 13.17 -12.49
N VAL A 31 14.23 12.84 -11.53
CA VAL A 31 15.47 12.06 -11.75
C VAL A 31 15.38 10.75 -10.94
N GLY A 32 16.03 9.70 -11.40
CA GLY A 32 15.93 8.38 -10.80
C GLY A 32 17.23 7.88 -10.16
N LEU A 33 17.09 7.10 -9.09
CA LEU A 33 18.10 6.19 -8.60
C LEU A 33 17.50 4.79 -8.56
N SER A 34 18.04 3.87 -9.34
CA SER A 34 17.54 2.49 -9.41
C SER A 34 18.53 1.51 -8.77
N SER A 35 18.00 0.55 -7.98
CA SER A 35 18.71 -0.69 -7.75
C SER A 35 18.80 -1.46 -9.07
N ARG A 36 19.77 -2.41 -9.16
CA ARG A 36 20.01 -3.18 -10.37
C ARG A 36 18.76 -3.94 -10.81
N PRO A 37 18.19 -3.64 -12.00
CA PRO A 37 17.03 -4.34 -12.52
C PRO A 37 17.37 -5.82 -12.82
N GLU A 38 16.37 -6.69 -12.76
CA GLU A 38 16.55 -8.11 -13.16
C GLU A 38 16.84 -8.20 -14.65
N GLU A 39 16.17 -7.39 -15.46
CA GLU A 39 16.38 -7.26 -16.89
C GLU A 39 16.57 -5.79 -17.27
N PRO A 40 17.57 -5.45 -18.10
CA PRO A 40 17.82 -4.08 -18.53
C PRO A 40 16.61 -3.40 -19.20
N THR A 41 15.83 -4.16 -19.95
CA THR A 41 14.63 -3.67 -20.69
C THR A 41 13.55 -3.08 -19.76
N VAL A 42 13.48 -3.51 -18.51
CA VAL A 42 12.57 -2.94 -17.51
C VAL A 42 12.84 -1.47 -17.29
N LEU A 43 14.13 -1.11 -17.24
CA LEU A 43 14.56 0.26 -17.01
C LEU A 43 14.34 1.17 -18.22
N ASP A 44 14.34 0.65 -19.44
CA ASP A 44 14.12 1.43 -20.66
C ASP A 44 12.73 2.06 -20.69
N GLY A 45 11.71 1.32 -20.23
CA GLY A 45 10.35 1.85 -20.05
C GLY A 45 10.27 2.99 -19.05
N THR A 46 10.97 2.84 -17.94
CA THR A 46 11.01 3.80 -16.84
C THR A 46 11.79 5.07 -17.21
N ARG A 47 12.93 4.94 -17.89
CA ARG A 47 13.80 6.06 -18.27
C ARG A 47 13.14 7.08 -19.16
N ARG A 48 12.12 6.72 -19.93
CA ARG A 48 11.37 7.66 -20.79
C ARG A 48 10.72 8.81 -20.02
N HIS A 49 10.43 8.59 -18.74
CA HIS A 49 9.78 9.56 -17.86
C HIS A 49 10.76 10.28 -16.92
N LEU A 50 12.05 9.95 -16.98
CA LEU A 50 13.09 10.53 -16.15
C LEU A 50 13.96 11.51 -16.95
N ALA A 51 14.31 12.65 -16.34
CA ALA A 51 15.27 13.58 -16.93
C ALA A 51 16.70 13.03 -16.90
N ASP A 52 17.01 12.19 -15.89
CA ASP A 52 18.28 11.49 -15.72
C ASP A 52 18.09 10.28 -14.79
N CYS A 53 19.01 9.32 -14.82
CA CYS A 53 18.92 8.14 -13.98
C CYS A 53 20.30 7.59 -13.62
N VAL A 54 20.54 7.37 -12.33
CA VAL A 54 21.68 6.63 -11.80
C VAL A 54 21.23 5.21 -11.49
N VAL A 55 22.06 4.22 -11.82
CA VAL A 55 21.78 2.80 -11.55
C VAL A 55 22.93 2.23 -10.73
N THR A 56 22.62 1.52 -9.64
CA THR A 56 23.62 0.83 -8.82
C THR A 56 23.81 -0.60 -9.31
N GLU A 57 24.93 -1.20 -8.92
CA GLU A 57 25.18 -2.64 -9.13
C GLU A 57 24.49 -3.52 -8.08
N GLU A 58 23.95 -2.91 -7.03
CA GLU A 58 23.31 -3.60 -5.92
C GLU A 58 21.83 -3.89 -6.20
N ALA A 59 21.34 -5.03 -5.69
CA ALA A 59 19.92 -5.41 -5.80
C ALA A 59 18.99 -4.55 -4.92
N GLU A 60 19.56 -3.88 -3.91
CA GLU A 60 18.86 -3.01 -2.97
C GLU A 60 19.60 -1.70 -2.81
N LEU A 61 18.84 -0.61 -2.66
CA LEU A 61 19.43 0.71 -2.37
C LEU A 61 19.74 0.83 -0.87
N ARG A 62 20.86 1.47 -0.58
CA ARG A 62 21.32 1.84 0.77
C ARG A 62 21.62 3.33 0.84
N SER A 63 21.81 3.86 2.04
CA SER A 63 22.11 5.30 2.24
C SER A 63 23.33 5.76 1.42
N GLY A 64 24.39 4.94 1.34
CA GLY A 64 25.58 5.26 0.53
C GLY A 64 25.31 5.40 -0.97
N ASP A 65 24.34 4.63 -1.51
CA ASP A 65 23.94 4.72 -2.92
C ASP A 65 23.22 6.04 -3.19
N VAL A 66 22.32 6.43 -2.27
CA VAL A 66 21.61 7.71 -2.38
C VAL A 66 22.57 8.89 -2.26
N GLU A 67 23.53 8.85 -1.32
CA GLU A 67 24.56 9.89 -1.19
C GLU A 67 25.43 10.01 -2.44
N LYS A 68 25.81 8.88 -3.04
CA LYS A 68 26.57 8.87 -4.29
C LYS A 68 25.74 9.47 -5.44
N ALA A 69 24.50 9.05 -5.58
CA ALA A 69 23.58 9.55 -6.60
C ALA A 69 23.32 11.06 -6.46
N LEU A 70 23.12 11.56 -5.23
CA LEU A 70 22.95 12.99 -4.98
C LEU A 70 24.17 13.81 -5.47
N ARG A 71 25.40 13.37 -5.18
CA ARG A 71 26.61 14.02 -5.67
C ARG A 71 26.67 13.99 -7.20
N GLU A 72 26.49 12.83 -7.80
CA GLU A 72 26.57 12.65 -9.25
C GLU A 72 25.52 13.48 -10.00
N LEU A 73 24.28 13.53 -9.51
CA LEU A 73 23.20 14.33 -10.10
C LEU A 73 23.46 15.84 -9.90
N THR A 74 24.08 16.24 -8.79
CA THR A 74 24.50 17.62 -8.55
C THR A 74 25.57 18.05 -9.56
N ASP A 75 26.58 17.20 -9.81
CA ASP A 75 27.63 17.45 -10.81
C ASP A 75 27.04 17.54 -12.23
N ARG A 76 25.93 16.85 -12.50
CA ARG A 76 25.18 16.93 -13.76
C ARG A 76 24.21 18.15 -13.83
N GLY A 77 24.22 19.01 -12.82
CA GLY A 77 23.47 20.28 -12.82
C GLY A 77 22.08 20.23 -12.21
N TYR A 78 21.71 19.17 -11.48
CA TYR A 78 20.45 19.08 -10.73
C TYR A 78 20.61 19.58 -9.28
N ARG A 79 19.55 20.22 -8.76
CA ARG A 79 19.37 20.51 -7.34
C ARG A 79 18.23 19.66 -6.83
N ILE A 80 18.56 18.63 -6.07
CA ILE A 80 17.56 17.73 -5.50
C ILE A 80 16.92 18.39 -4.27
N GLU A 81 15.61 18.55 -4.29
CA GLU A 81 14.84 19.21 -3.23
C GLU A 81 14.10 18.21 -2.33
N ALA A 82 13.76 17.04 -2.86
CA ALA A 82 13.14 15.95 -2.10
C ALA A 82 13.50 14.60 -2.70
N VAL A 83 13.32 13.56 -1.90
CA VAL A 83 13.37 12.15 -2.31
C VAL A 83 11.97 11.58 -2.23
N LEU A 84 11.55 10.78 -3.20
CA LEU A 84 10.28 10.05 -3.22
C LEU A 84 10.51 8.56 -3.43
N ALA A 85 9.77 7.73 -2.70
CA ALA A 85 9.78 6.29 -2.84
C ALA A 85 8.35 5.75 -2.69
N SER A 86 7.76 5.23 -3.77
CA SER A 86 6.47 4.52 -3.71
C SER A 86 6.61 3.07 -3.24
N PHE A 87 7.82 2.52 -3.31
CA PHE A 87 8.14 1.18 -2.81
C PHE A 87 8.43 1.23 -1.30
N GLU A 88 7.68 0.47 -0.53
CA GLU A 88 7.73 0.47 0.94
C GLU A 88 9.13 0.19 1.51
N GLY A 89 9.89 -0.71 0.88
CA GLY A 89 11.25 -1.06 1.29
C GLY A 89 12.23 0.12 1.33
N TYR A 90 11.93 1.21 0.60
CA TYR A 90 12.78 2.42 0.59
C TYR A 90 12.18 3.59 1.36
N ARG A 91 11.07 3.38 2.08
CA ARG A 91 10.40 4.45 2.82
C ARG A 91 11.27 5.09 3.91
N LEU A 92 12.12 4.29 4.56
CA LEU A 92 13.06 4.81 5.57
C LEU A 92 14.23 5.58 4.94
N LEU A 93 14.71 5.15 3.77
CA LEU A 93 15.71 5.91 3.00
C LEU A 93 15.15 7.25 2.57
N MET A 94 13.92 7.26 2.03
CA MET A 94 13.22 8.50 1.66
C MET A 94 13.18 9.48 2.85
N ALA A 95 12.75 9.03 4.03
CA ALA A 95 12.67 9.89 5.21
C ALA A 95 14.05 10.41 5.67
N GLU A 96 15.07 9.55 5.66
CA GLU A 96 16.44 9.93 6.00
C GLU A 96 16.93 11.11 5.15
N PHE A 97 16.72 11.01 3.84
CA PHE A 97 17.22 12.01 2.93
C PHE A 97 16.32 13.25 2.84
N ASN A 98 15.01 13.11 3.05
CA ASN A 98 14.10 14.25 3.16
C ASN A 98 14.45 15.11 4.40
N GLU A 99 14.79 14.49 5.53
CA GLU A 99 15.28 15.21 6.71
C GLU A 99 16.57 16.00 6.39
N LYS A 100 17.55 15.36 5.71
CA LYS A 100 18.81 16.03 5.28
C LYS A 100 18.59 17.19 4.28
N LEU A 101 17.57 17.07 3.43
CA LEU A 101 17.23 18.07 2.41
C LEU A 101 16.26 19.14 2.92
N GLY A 102 15.67 18.97 4.08
CA GLY A 102 14.66 19.87 4.63
C GLY A 102 13.28 19.74 3.97
N ALA A 103 13.03 18.64 3.25
CA ALA A 103 11.71 18.32 2.71
C ALA A 103 10.79 17.77 3.82
N ARG A 104 9.48 18.00 3.67
CA ARG A 104 8.50 17.55 4.68
C ARG A 104 8.31 16.05 4.62
N ASP A 105 8.53 15.38 5.74
CA ASP A 105 8.28 13.95 5.87
C ASP A 105 8.05 13.59 7.35
N SER A 106 7.63 12.37 7.58
CA SER A 106 7.61 11.78 8.91
C SER A 106 8.99 11.30 9.32
N THR A 107 9.28 11.28 10.63
CA THR A 107 10.57 10.82 11.14
C THR A 107 10.79 9.33 10.87
N GLN A 108 12.04 8.91 10.68
CA GLN A 108 12.36 7.49 10.56
C GLN A 108 11.85 6.67 11.75
N ALA A 109 11.87 7.22 12.97
CA ALA A 109 11.42 6.53 14.18
C ALA A 109 9.93 6.18 14.10
N ALA A 110 9.08 7.16 13.71
CA ALA A 110 7.64 6.93 13.53
C ALA A 110 7.35 5.93 12.41
N LEU A 111 8.07 6.05 11.28
CA LEU A 111 7.91 5.13 10.15
C LEU A 111 8.36 3.70 10.48
N ARG A 112 9.45 3.54 11.25
CA ARG A 112 9.87 2.21 11.75
C ARG A 112 8.79 1.56 12.60
N LEU A 113 8.10 2.35 13.42
CA LEU A 113 6.98 1.86 14.23
C LEU A 113 5.81 1.42 13.36
N CYS A 114 5.43 2.19 12.33
CA CYS A 114 4.38 1.78 11.40
C CYS A 114 4.73 0.50 10.62
N LEU A 115 5.98 0.37 10.19
CA LEU A 115 6.46 -0.76 9.39
C LEU A 115 6.69 -2.04 10.23
N ASP A 116 6.75 -1.98 11.54
CA ASP A 116 6.88 -3.15 12.43
C ASP A 116 5.52 -3.48 13.04
N LYS A 117 4.82 -4.45 12.45
CA LYS A 117 3.45 -4.82 12.84
C LYS A 117 3.33 -5.23 14.31
N PHE A 118 4.39 -5.84 14.87
CA PHE A 118 4.40 -6.24 16.28
C PHE A 118 4.54 -5.03 17.22
N GLU A 119 5.50 -4.14 16.96
CA GLU A 119 5.69 -2.96 17.77
C GLU A 119 4.53 -1.96 17.63
N LEU A 120 3.97 -1.80 16.43
CA LEU A 120 2.77 -0.99 16.19
C LEU A 120 1.59 -1.51 17.03
N ARG A 121 1.31 -2.81 16.98
CA ARG A 121 0.23 -3.43 17.75
C ARG A 121 0.41 -3.20 19.25
N ARG A 122 1.61 -3.43 19.77
CA ARG A 122 1.94 -3.19 21.18
C ARG A 122 1.77 -1.72 21.58
N TYR A 123 2.20 -0.81 20.70
CA TYR A 123 2.07 0.61 20.95
C TYR A 123 0.58 1.02 21.02
N LEU A 124 -0.23 0.63 20.05
CA LEU A 124 -1.66 0.93 20.05
C LEU A 124 -2.39 0.31 21.25
N PHE A 125 -2.00 -0.90 21.66
CA PHE A 125 -2.54 -1.54 22.87
C PHE A 125 -2.18 -0.74 24.14
N ALA A 126 -0.95 -0.31 24.27
CA ALA A 126 -0.49 0.48 25.43
C ALA A 126 -1.16 1.87 25.51
N GLU A 127 -1.51 2.47 24.35
CA GLU A 127 -2.26 3.73 24.28
C GLU A 127 -3.79 3.54 24.46
N GLY A 128 -4.27 2.29 24.67
CA GLY A 128 -5.71 1.99 24.78
C GLY A 128 -6.48 2.13 23.46
N LEU A 129 -5.77 2.13 22.33
CA LEU A 129 -6.34 2.26 20.98
C LEU A 129 -6.56 0.90 20.31
N SER A 130 -6.09 -0.20 20.88
CA SER A 130 -6.31 -1.57 20.43
C SER A 130 -6.56 -2.49 21.62
N GLU A 131 -7.36 -3.53 21.43
CA GLU A 131 -7.52 -4.63 22.39
C GLU A 131 -6.93 -5.96 21.88
N VAL A 132 -6.35 -5.96 20.69
CA VAL A 132 -5.79 -7.17 20.06
C VAL A 132 -4.53 -7.60 20.81
N ARG A 133 -4.56 -8.80 21.38
CA ARG A 133 -3.39 -9.44 22.02
C ARG A 133 -2.42 -9.88 20.94
N VAL A 134 -1.12 -9.72 21.20
CA VAL A 134 -0.07 -10.09 20.24
C VAL A 134 1.13 -10.70 20.96
N ASN A 135 1.71 -11.74 20.36
CA ASN A 135 2.95 -12.36 20.79
C ASN A 135 3.94 -12.42 19.61
N ARG A 136 5.21 -12.30 19.90
CA ARG A 136 6.27 -12.55 18.93
C ARG A 136 6.57 -14.04 18.88
N LEU A 137 6.64 -14.61 17.69
CA LEU A 137 7.05 -16.00 17.51
C LEU A 137 8.59 -16.06 17.46
N ALA A 138 9.18 -16.58 18.54
CA ALA A 138 10.62 -16.83 18.58
C ALA A 138 10.93 -18.19 17.94
N PRO A 139 12.09 -18.34 17.28
CA PRO A 139 12.49 -19.63 16.70
C PRO A 139 12.50 -20.74 17.76
N GLY A 140 11.75 -21.81 17.52
CA GLY A 140 11.69 -22.99 18.40
C GLY A 140 10.91 -22.79 19.71
N ALA A 141 10.28 -21.62 19.93
CA ALA A 141 9.42 -21.36 21.09
C ALA A 141 8.00 -21.08 20.62
N ILE A 142 7.08 -21.95 20.97
CA ILE A 142 5.63 -21.72 20.77
C ILE A 142 5.15 -20.95 22.00
N PRO A 143 4.53 -19.76 21.85
CA PRO A 143 3.96 -19.06 22.98
C PRO A 143 2.79 -19.85 23.57
N ASP A 144 2.54 -19.66 24.86
CA ASP A 144 1.34 -20.19 25.52
C ASP A 144 0.12 -19.42 24.99
N LEU A 145 -0.56 -19.98 24.02
CA LEU A 145 -1.74 -19.40 23.37
C LEU A 145 -3.00 -19.95 24.02
N ASP A 146 -3.92 -19.06 24.34
CA ASP A 146 -5.26 -19.41 24.81
C ASP A 146 -5.98 -20.25 23.74
N PRO A 147 -6.35 -21.52 24.03
CA PRO A 147 -6.95 -22.42 23.05
C PRO A 147 -8.38 -22.00 22.62
N ASP A 148 -9.05 -21.17 23.42
CA ASP A 148 -10.38 -20.68 23.10
C ASP A 148 -10.35 -19.41 22.24
N THR A 149 -9.15 -18.90 21.97
CA THR A 149 -8.93 -17.73 21.13
C THR A 149 -8.46 -18.14 19.74
N ARG A 150 -9.09 -17.59 18.71
CA ARG A 150 -8.63 -17.74 17.34
C ARG A 150 -7.44 -16.82 17.09
N TRP A 151 -6.38 -17.35 16.52
CA TRP A 151 -5.13 -16.64 16.31
C TRP A 151 -4.81 -16.43 14.83
N PHE A 152 -4.06 -15.39 14.52
CA PHE A 152 -3.60 -15.06 13.18
C PHE A 152 -2.09 -14.87 13.15
N VAL A 153 -1.43 -15.53 12.21
CA VAL A 153 0.03 -15.47 12.04
C VAL A 153 0.37 -14.60 10.84
N LYS A 154 1.35 -13.73 11.00
CA LYS A 154 1.88 -12.90 9.92
C LYS A 154 3.33 -12.52 10.16
N PRO A 155 4.12 -12.21 9.10
CA PRO A 155 5.46 -11.65 9.26
C PRO A 155 5.39 -10.31 10.00
N VAL A 156 6.37 -10.04 10.85
CA VAL A 156 6.51 -8.73 11.52
C VAL A 156 6.68 -7.62 10.49
N ARG A 157 7.39 -7.90 9.39
CA ARG A 157 7.52 -7.07 8.19
C ARG A 157 7.12 -7.86 6.97
N GLY A 158 6.32 -7.29 6.11
CA GLY A 158 5.85 -7.95 4.89
C GLY A 158 4.78 -7.12 4.21
N ALA A 159 4.55 -7.39 2.94
CA ALA A 159 3.51 -6.79 2.11
C ALA A 159 2.83 -7.88 1.26
N SER A 160 1.74 -7.52 0.57
CA SER A 160 1.00 -8.40 -0.36
C SER A 160 0.51 -9.69 0.30
N SER A 161 0.10 -9.63 1.56
CA SER A 161 -0.40 -10.76 2.34
C SER A 161 0.50 -12.01 2.31
N PHE A 162 1.81 -11.81 2.12
CA PHE A 162 2.79 -12.89 2.10
C PHE A 162 2.80 -13.62 3.44
N ALA A 163 2.64 -14.95 3.42
CA ALA A 163 2.71 -15.84 4.57
C ALA A 163 1.81 -15.40 5.74
N THR A 164 0.57 -15.00 5.43
CA THR A 164 -0.45 -14.62 6.43
C THR A 164 -1.55 -15.67 6.48
N PHE A 165 -1.83 -16.21 7.67
CA PHE A 165 -2.84 -17.28 7.82
C PHE A 165 -3.48 -17.28 9.20
N VAL A 166 -4.68 -17.85 9.28
CA VAL A 166 -5.32 -18.20 10.56
C VAL A 166 -4.62 -19.43 11.11
N LEU A 167 -4.27 -19.42 12.37
CA LEU A 167 -3.67 -20.56 13.03
C LEU A 167 -4.78 -21.55 13.45
N ASP A 168 -4.99 -22.58 12.64
CA ASP A 168 -5.99 -23.63 12.91
C ASP A 168 -5.38 -24.77 13.74
N ASP A 169 -4.10 -25.09 13.54
CA ASP A 169 -3.32 -26.05 14.33
C ASP A 169 -1.98 -25.44 14.73
N ILE A 170 -1.58 -25.63 15.97
CA ILE A 170 -0.28 -25.17 16.48
C ILE A 170 0.89 -25.83 15.74
N GLY A 171 0.66 -27.00 15.13
CA GLY A 171 1.59 -27.71 14.26
C GLY A 171 1.99 -26.91 13.02
N ASP A 172 1.14 -25.99 12.55
CA ASP A 172 1.41 -25.11 11.39
C ASP A 172 2.62 -24.22 11.63
N LEU A 173 2.93 -23.92 12.90
CA LEU A 173 4.11 -23.14 13.26
C LEU A 173 5.44 -23.86 12.97
N ALA A 174 5.42 -25.18 12.81
CA ALA A 174 6.60 -25.96 12.46
C ALA A 174 7.13 -25.65 11.05
N GLU A 175 6.30 -25.06 10.19
CA GLU A 175 6.68 -24.69 8.84
C GLU A 175 7.33 -23.30 8.72
N LEU A 176 7.25 -22.48 9.77
CA LEU A 176 7.81 -21.12 9.76
C LEU A 176 9.30 -21.06 9.37
N PRO A 177 10.18 -21.99 9.78
CA PRO A 177 11.57 -21.97 9.32
C PRO A 177 11.72 -22.08 7.80
N ALA A 178 10.91 -22.92 7.14
CA ALA A 178 10.93 -23.06 5.69
C ALA A 178 10.43 -21.77 5.00
N ILE A 179 9.39 -21.13 5.54
CA ILE A 179 8.87 -19.85 5.05
C ILE A 179 9.93 -18.75 5.23
N GLN A 180 10.65 -18.72 6.35
CA GLN A 180 11.74 -17.77 6.57
C GLN A 180 12.88 -17.91 5.56
N GLU A 181 13.21 -19.13 5.13
CA GLU A 181 14.18 -19.33 4.06
C GLU A 181 13.65 -18.81 2.70
N GLN A 182 12.37 -18.99 2.39
CA GLN A 182 11.75 -18.39 1.21
C GLN A 182 11.83 -16.85 1.27
N MET A 183 11.54 -16.24 2.43
CA MET A 183 11.66 -14.78 2.63
C MET A 183 13.09 -14.28 2.37
N ARG A 184 14.12 -15.02 2.85
CA ARG A 184 15.53 -14.67 2.61
C ARG A 184 15.94 -14.78 1.14
N ALA A 185 15.35 -15.74 0.43
CA ALA A 185 15.61 -15.97 -0.98
C ALA A 185 14.88 -15.00 -1.91
N ASP A 186 13.77 -14.39 -1.46
CA ASP A 186 12.95 -13.50 -2.29
C ASP A 186 13.64 -12.13 -2.50
N ARG A 187 14.31 -11.98 -3.63
CA ARG A 187 15.02 -10.75 -3.99
C ARG A 187 14.11 -9.53 -4.16
N ARG A 188 12.83 -9.75 -4.52
CA ARG A 188 11.86 -8.66 -4.75
C ARG A 188 11.32 -8.08 -3.46
N MET A 189 11.20 -8.92 -2.43
CA MET A 189 10.65 -8.55 -1.14
C MET A 189 11.70 -8.24 -0.08
N LYS A 190 12.97 -8.57 -0.32
CA LYS A 190 14.03 -8.46 0.66
C LYS A 190 14.13 -7.08 1.30
N ALA A 191 14.06 -6.01 0.51
CA ALA A 191 14.11 -4.64 1.01
C ALA A 191 12.89 -4.29 1.90
N ILE A 192 11.74 -4.95 1.73
CA ILE A 192 10.56 -4.80 2.62
C ILE A 192 10.84 -5.49 3.95
N PHE A 193 11.39 -6.69 3.92
CA PHE A 193 11.72 -7.43 5.15
C PHE A 193 12.80 -6.74 5.99
N MET A 194 13.71 -6.00 5.37
CA MET A 194 14.81 -5.28 6.04
C MET A 194 15.60 -6.19 7.00
N ASP A 195 15.98 -7.38 6.51
CA ASP A 195 16.64 -8.46 7.25
C ASP A 195 15.87 -8.95 8.51
N ARG A 196 14.54 -8.69 8.56
CA ARG A 196 13.64 -9.15 9.61
C ARG A 196 12.71 -10.22 9.06
N TYR A 197 12.93 -11.46 9.48
CA TYR A 197 12.20 -12.64 9.02
C TYR A 197 11.41 -13.31 10.14
N ASP A 198 11.20 -12.58 11.24
CA ASP A 198 10.41 -13.03 12.37
C ASP A 198 8.91 -12.86 12.12
N PHE A 199 8.13 -13.66 12.83
CA PHE A 199 6.68 -13.66 12.76
C PHE A 199 6.09 -13.16 14.09
N LEU A 200 4.86 -12.71 14.00
CA LEU A 200 3.99 -12.49 15.14
C LEU A 200 2.77 -13.39 15.05
N VAL A 201 2.15 -13.65 16.18
CA VAL A 201 0.81 -14.21 16.29
C VAL A 201 -0.05 -13.23 17.07
N GLU A 202 -1.19 -12.83 16.51
CA GLU A 202 -2.13 -11.91 17.14
C GLU A 202 -3.53 -12.51 17.17
N GLU A 203 -4.36 -12.01 18.09
CA GLU A 203 -5.77 -12.38 18.15
C GLU A 203 -6.46 -12.05 16.82
N TYR A 204 -7.19 -13.02 16.27
CA TYR A 204 -7.85 -12.84 14.98
C TYR A 204 -9.02 -11.88 15.09
N VAL A 205 -8.93 -10.78 14.36
CA VAL A 205 -10.02 -9.83 14.23
C VAL A 205 -10.94 -10.29 13.11
N GLU A 206 -12.13 -10.78 13.45
CA GLU A 206 -13.15 -11.15 12.48
C GLU A 206 -13.94 -9.91 12.02
N GLY A 207 -14.63 -10.06 10.89
CA GLY A 207 -15.47 -9.00 10.31
C GLY A 207 -14.89 -8.39 9.04
N PRO A 208 -15.59 -7.40 8.47
CA PRO A 208 -15.22 -6.77 7.21
C PRO A 208 -13.93 -5.95 7.34
N GLU A 209 -13.21 -5.87 6.23
CA GLU A 209 -11.91 -5.19 6.14
C GLU A 209 -11.98 -4.00 5.20
N PHE A 210 -11.34 -2.92 5.60
CA PHE A 210 -11.35 -1.64 4.89
C PHE A 210 -9.94 -1.05 4.83
N SER A 211 -9.76 -0.10 3.91
CA SER A 211 -8.57 0.76 3.92
C SER A 211 -8.96 2.23 3.84
N PHE A 212 -8.27 3.06 4.62
CA PHE A 212 -8.38 4.51 4.59
C PHE A 212 -7.17 5.09 3.86
N GLU A 213 -7.44 5.81 2.76
CA GLU A 213 -6.42 6.53 2.02
C GLU A 213 -6.27 7.93 2.63
N THR A 214 -5.12 8.17 3.24
CA THR A 214 -4.94 9.29 4.16
C THR A 214 -3.72 10.12 3.79
N VAL A 215 -3.87 11.44 3.84
CA VAL A 215 -2.76 12.39 3.81
C VAL A 215 -2.59 12.98 5.22
N VAL A 216 -1.37 12.96 5.73
CA VAL A 216 -1.00 13.64 6.96
C VAL A 216 -0.13 14.84 6.61
N LEU A 217 -0.44 16.00 7.16
CA LEU A 217 0.36 17.22 7.02
C LEU A 217 0.43 17.95 8.36
N ASP A 218 1.66 18.16 8.86
CA ASP A 218 1.94 18.78 10.16
C ASP A 218 1.14 18.14 11.32
N GLY A 219 0.96 16.79 11.25
CA GLY A 219 0.17 16.02 12.20
C GLY A 219 -1.35 16.12 12.04
N ARG A 220 -1.84 16.94 11.10
CA ARG A 220 -3.28 16.98 10.73
C ARG A 220 -3.60 15.80 9.81
N VAL A 221 -4.65 15.08 10.12
CA VAL A 221 -5.08 13.88 9.40
C VAL A 221 -6.22 14.22 8.42
N HIS A 222 -6.05 13.87 7.16
CA HIS A 222 -7.04 14.06 6.10
C HIS A 222 -7.32 12.72 5.42
N HIS A 223 -8.42 12.08 5.78
CA HIS A 223 -8.89 10.89 5.08
C HIS A 223 -9.56 11.31 3.77
N LEU A 224 -9.04 10.86 2.65
CA LEU A 224 -9.55 11.19 1.32
C LEU A 224 -10.71 10.29 0.92
N CYS A 225 -10.50 8.98 0.99
CA CYS A 225 -11.54 7.99 0.72
C CYS A 225 -11.31 6.72 1.54
N VAL A 226 -12.32 5.87 1.55
CA VAL A 226 -12.29 4.57 2.18
C VAL A 226 -12.70 3.50 1.16
N HIS A 227 -11.95 2.41 1.13
CA HIS A 227 -12.25 1.23 0.34
C HIS A 227 -12.65 0.09 1.26
N GLU A 228 -13.66 -0.66 0.85
CA GLU A 228 -14.02 -1.93 1.45
C GLU A 228 -13.41 -3.06 0.62
N LYS A 229 -12.77 -4.04 1.25
CA LYS A 229 -12.39 -5.31 0.61
C LYS A 229 -13.64 -6.19 0.51
N ALA A 230 -14.47 -5.92 -0.50
CA ALA A 230 -15.79 -6.54 -0.65
C ALA A 230 -15.74 -8.03 -0.97
N ARG A 231 -14.65 -8.50 -1.61
CA ARG A 231 -14.38 -9.91 -1.78
C ARG A 231 -12.92 -10.22 -1.47
N VAL A 232 -12.73 -11.14 -0.54
CA VAL A 232 -11.42 -11.63 -0.09
C VAL A 232 -11.38 -13.14 -0.32
N GLU A 233 -10.39 -13.60 -1.08
CA GLU A 233 -10.12 -15.02 -1.32
C GLU A 233 -9.01 -15.45 -0.34
N ARG A 234 -9.33 -16.41 0.53
CA ARG A 234 -8.34 -16.98 1.45
C ARG A 234 -7.78 -18.26 0.83
N LEU A 235 -6.48 -18.25 0.62
CA LEU A 235 -5.70 -19.42 0.26
C LEU A 235 -4.97 -19.92 1.52
N GLU A 236 -4.30 -21.06 1.41
CA GLU A 236 -3.63 -21.71 2.53
C GLU A 236 -2.75 -20.77 3.38
N ARG A 237 -1.96 -19.88 2.73
CA ARG A 237 -1.02 -18.97 3.41
C ARG A 237 -1.00 -17.56 2.84
N THR A 238 -2.07 -17.14 2.22
CA THR A 238 -2.23 -15.79 1.72
C THR A 238 -3.70 -15.41 1.65
N THR A 239 -3.95 -14.14 1.76
CA THR A 239 -5.28 -13.55 1.63
C THR A 239 -5.26 -12.60 0.44
N LEU A 240 -6.11 -12.84 -0.54
CA LEU A 240 -6.14 -12.09 -1.80
C LEU A 240 -7.37 -11.21 -1.87
N GLU A 241 -7.18 -9.95 -2.17
CA GLU A 241 -8.25 -8.98 -2.37
C GLU A 241 -8.77 -9.09 -3.80
N GLY A 242 -9.89 -9.82 -3.98
CA GLY A 242 -10.49 -10.06 -5.30
C GLY A 242 -11.36 -8.90 -5.78
N MET A 243 -11.96 -8.12 -4.87
CA MET A 243 -12.79 -6.97 -5.19
C MET A 243 -12.71 -5.91 -4.10
N SER A 244 -12.60 -4.64 -4.51
CA SER A 244 -12.76 -3.49 -3.62
C SER A 244 -13.79 -2.51 -4.13
N VAL A 245 -14.50 -1.88 -3.20
CA VAL A 245 -15.51 -0.86 -3.48
C VAL A 245 -15.26 0.40 -2.66
N SER A 246 -15.58 1.56 -3.22
CA SER A 246 -15.50 2.85 -2.54
C SER A 246 -16.68 3.73 -2.96
N PRO A 247 -17.47 4.29 -2.01
CA PRO A 247 -17.43 4.07 -0.57
C PRO A 247 -17.79 2.64 -0.17
N PRO A 248 -17.59 2.23 1.10
CA PRO A 248 -18.08 0.95 1.61
C PRO A 248 -19.57 0.74 1.37
N ALA A 249 -19.93 -0.50 0.99
CA ALA A 249 -21.32 -0.89 0.69
C ALA A 249 -21.92 -1.82 1.74
N SER A 250 -21.09 -2.52 2.55
CA SER A 250 -21.57 -3.53 3.52
C SER A 250 -21.89 -2.98 4.91
N ILE A 251 -21.53 -1.73 5.19
CA ILE A 251 -21.73 -1.09 6.50
C ILE A 251 -22.33 0.29 6.36
N ASP A 252 -23.05 0.71 7.40
CA ASP A 252 -23.68 2.03 7.45
C ASP A 252 -22.65 3.17 7.46
N ARG A 253 -23.07 4.31 6.91
CA ARG A 253 -22.28 5.54 6.84
C ARG A 253 -21.73 5.96 8.22
N GLU A 254 -22.56 5.85 9.25
CA GLU A 254 -22.22 6.20 10.63
C GLU A 254 -21.05 5.34 11.14
N LEU A 255 -21.07 4.06 10.82
CA LEU A 255 -19.99 3.14 11.19
C LEU A 255 -18.69 3.44 10.42
N VAL A 256 -18.78 3.85 9.14
CA VAL A 256 -17.60 4.32 8.38
C VAL A 256 -16.97 5.54 9.05
N LEU A 257 -17.80 6.50 9.49
CA LEU A 257 -17.33 7.73 10.16
C LEU A 257 -16.71 7.41 11.54
N GLU A 258 -17.27 6.47 12.29
CA GLU A 258 -16.67 5.98 13.55
C GLU A 258 -15.27 5.36 13.29
N GLY A 259 -15.12 4.57 12.20
CA GLY A 259 -13.84 4.05 11.77
C GLY A 259 -12.83 5.15 11.44
N SER A 260 -13.26 6.18 10.71
CA SER A 260 -12.45 7.37 10.41
C SER A 260 -11.95 8.06 11.69
N ASP A 261 -12.83 8.22 12.69
CA ASP A 261 -12.47 8.83 13.97
C ASP A 261 -11.50 7.95 14.77
N HIS A 262 -11.64 6.62 14.70
CA HIS A 262 -10.70 5.68 15.32
C HIS A 262 -9.31 5.79 14.67
N VAL A 263 -9.22 5.75 13.34
CA VAL A 263 -7.95 5.91 12.60
C VAL A 263 -7.31 7.26 12.92
N THR A 264 -8.10 8.34 12.98
CA THR A 264 -7.60 9.67 13.36
C THR A 264 -6.96 9.66 14.73
N ARG A 265 -7.58 9.03 15.75
CA ARG A 265 -6.99 8.91 17.11
C ARG A 265 -5.68 8.13 17.10
N CYS A 266 -5.61 7.04 16.34
CA CYS A 266 -4.38 6.24 16.21
C CYS A 266 -3.23 7.06 15.57
N LEU A 267 -3.52 7.79 14.50
CA LEU A 267 -2.52 8.64 13.84
C LEU A 267 -2.12 9.83 14.71
N ALA A 268 -3.04 10.42 15.47
CA ALA A 268 -2.73 11.49 16.41
C ALA A 268 -1.77 11.03 17.53
N ALA A 269 -1.95 9.80 18.04
CA ALA A 269 -1.00 9.20 18.99
C ALA A 269 0.40 9.01 18.35
N LEU A 270 0.45 8.59 17.09
CA LEU A 270 1.71 8.45 16.34
C LEU A 270 2.34 9.80 15.96
N ALA A 271 1.55 10.87 15.83
CA ALA A 271 2.07 12.22 15.58
C ALA A 271 3.01 12.67 16.71
N GLY A 272 2.73 12.30 17.97
CA GLY A 272 3.61 12.51 19.10
C GLY A 272 4.97 11.76 19.01
N ARG A 273 5.07 10.79 18.09
CA ARG A 273 6.30 10.04 17.77
C ARG A 273 6.98 10.54 16.49
N GLY A 274 6.41 11.57 15.83
CA GLY A 274 6.96 12.16 14.63
C GLY A 274 6.30 11.69 13.32
N LEU A 275 5.10 11.11 13.36
CA LEU A 275 4.29 10.84 12.18
C LEU A 275 3.58 12.13 11.76
N THR A 276 4.29 13.01 11.07
CA THR A 276 3.84 14.38 10.84
C THR A 276 3.47 14.70 9.40
N ALA A 277 3.97 13.94 8.43
CA ALA A 277 3.69 14.20 7.02
C ALA A 277 3.79 12.92 6.18
N GLY A 278 3.04 12.86 5.09
CA GLY A 278 3.10 11.78 4.10
C GLY A 278 1.73 11.26 3.68
N VAL A 279 1.76 10.27 2.81
CA VAL A 279 0.59 9.51 2.36
C VAL A 279 0.61 8.14 3.01
N PHE A 280 -0.56 7.69 3.46
CA PHE A 280 -0.73 6.44 4.21
C PHE A 280 -1.92 5.65 3.68
N HIS A 281 -1.70 4.36 3.46
CA HIS A 281 -2.71 3.35 3.25
C HIS A 281 -2.89 2.58 4.56
N ILE A 282 -4.05 2.72 5.19
CA ILE A 282 -4.29 2.22 6.55
C ILE A 282 -5.35 1.15 6.49
N GLU A 283 -4.96 -0.09 6.74
CA GLU A 283 -5.87 -1.23 6.76
C GLU A 283 -6.47 -1.43 8.15
N VAL A 284 -7.78 -1.58 8.18
CA VAL A 284 -8.57 -1.70 9.40
C VAL A 284 -9.62 -2.77 9.26
N LYS A 285 -10.04 -3.32 10.38
CA LYS A 285 -11.23 -4.19 10.46
C LYS A 285 -12.21 -3.67 11.47
N TYR A 286 -13.50 -3.86 11.17
CA TYR A 286 -14.54 -3.73 12.18
C TYR A 286 -14.72 -5.08 12.87
N TRP A 287 -14.33 -5.15 14.14
CA TRP A 287 -14.45 -6.36 14.95
C TRP A 287 -15.90 -6.54 15.41
N GLU A 288 -16.67 -7.32 14.68
CA GLU A 288 -18.13 -7.40 14.83
C GLU A 288 -18.55 -7.88 16.23
N SER A 289 -17.89 -8.91 16.78
CA SER A 289 -18.22 -9.45 18.10
C SER A 289 -17.93 -8.47 19.24
N ARG A 290 -16.94 -7.58 19.07
CA ARG A 290 -16.56 -6.55 20.04
C ARG A 290 -17.08 -5.15 19.70
N LYS A 291 -17.73 -5.00 18.54
CA LYS A 291 -18.28 -3.72 18.03
C LYS A 291 -17.27 -2.58 18.09
N ARG A 292 -16.09 -2.82 17.55
CA ARG A 292 -15.01 -1.83 17.54
C ARG A 292 -14.14 -1.93 16.30
N TRP A 293 -13.48 -0.84 15.98
CA TRP A 293 -12.49 -0.77 14.94
C TRP A 293 -11.10 -1.16 15.45
N GLU A 294 -10.35 -1.89 14.63
CA GLU A 294 -8.97 -2.26 14.90
C GLU A 294 -8.08 -1.98 13.69
N ILE A 295 -6.96 -1.32 13.89
CA ILE A 295 -5.93 -1.17 12.86
C ILE A 295 -5.31 -2.55 12.60
N ILE A 296 -5.17 -2.93 11.34
CA ILE A 296 -4.49 -4.15 10.91
C ILE A 296 -3.04 -3.84 10.56
N GLU A 297 -2.82 -2.77 9.79
CA GLU A 297 -1.50 -2.22 9.48
C GLU A 297 -1.58 -0.76 9.03
N ILE A 298 -0.46 -0.05 9.16
CA ILE A 298 -0.28 1.31 8.65
C ILE A 298 0.86 1.26 7.64
N ASN A 299 0.51 1.37 6.37
CA ASN A 299 1.47 1.42 5.28
C ASN A 299 1.82 2.89 4.98
N PRO A 300 3.06 3.36 5.24
CA PRO A 300 3.44 4.77 5.02
C PRO A 300 3.72 5.06 3.54
N ARG A 301 2.79 4.69 2.71
CA ARG A 301 2.73 4.87 1.26
C ARG A 301 1.28 4.80 0.80
N MET A 302 1.03 5.10 -0.47
CA MET A 302 -0.27 4.83 -1.08
C MET A 302 -0.57 3.32 -1.18
N GLY A 303 -1.84 2.97 -1.25
CA GLY A 303 -2.28 1.61 -1.55
C GLY A 303 -1.77 1.10 -2.90
N GLY A 304 -1.65 -0.21 -3.03
CA GLY A 304 -1.26 -0.88 -4.26
C GLY A 304 -2.39 -0.97 -5.30
N SER A 305 -2.16 -1.72 -6.38
CA SER A 305 -3.16 -2.00 -7.42
C SER A 305 -3.83 -0.72 -7.96
N LEU A 306 -5.14 -0.64 -7.96
CA LEU A 306 -5.94 0.48 -8.45
C LEU A 306 -6.44 1.43 -7.34
N ILE A 307 -5.88 1.36 -6.13
CA ILE A 307 -6.26 2.26 -5.02
C ILE A 307 -6.06 3.74 -5.39
N ASN A 308 -4.88 4.12 -5.93
CA ASN A 308 -4.65 5.50 -6.33
C ASN A 308 -5.57 5.96 -7.46
N PRO A 309 -5.78 5.22 -8.57
CA PRO A 309 -6.78 5.55 -9.58
C PRO A 309 -8.22 5.63 -9.05
N SER A 310 -8.59 4.74 -8.13
CA SER A 310 -9.89 4.78 -7.46
C SER A 310 -10.03 6.05 -6.62
N THR A 311 -9.05 6.36 -5.78
CA THR A 311 -9.01 7.60 -4.99
C THR A 311 -9.14 8.83 -5.88
N GLN A 312 -8.39 8.87 -6.99
CA GLN A 312 -8.47 9.98 -7.95
C GLN A 312 -9.87 10.10 -8.58
N THR A 313 -10.50 8.98 -8.89
CA THR A 313 -11.87 8.98 -9.45
C THR A 313 -12.87 9.55 -8.46
N VAL A 314 -12.77 9.13 -7.20
CA VAL A 314 -13.71 9.53 -6.14
C VAL A 314 -13.51 10.97 -5.72
N THR A 315 -12.25 11.40 -5.52
CA THR A 315 -11.89 12.70 -4.91
C THR A 315 -11.47 13.77 -5.91
N GLY A 316 -11.10 13.36 -7.13
CA GLY A 316 -10.48 14.24 -8.14
C GLY A 316 -8.96 14.44 -7.97
N TYR A 317 -8.34 13.83 -6.95
CA TYR A 317 -6.91 13.98 -6.66
C TYR A 317 -6.18 12.64 -6.62
N SER A 318 -5.01 12.60 -7.25
CA SER A 318 -4.08 11.48 -7.14
C SER A 318 -3.29 11.57 -5.82
N LEU A 319 -3.17 10.46 -5.10
CA LEU A 319 -2.34 10.38 -3.90
C LEU A 319 -0.85 10.66 -4.20
N LEU A 320 -0.38 10.31 -5.40
CA LEU A 320 0.99 10.61 -5.82
C LEU A 320 1.21 12.10 -6.03
N ASP A 321 0.23 12.80 -6.62
CA ASP A 321 0.29 14.26 -6.80
C ASP A 321 0.33 14.96 -5.44
N LEU A 322 -0.59 14.59 -4.54
CA LEU A 322 -0.67 15.14 -3.20
C LEU A 322 0.59 14.85 -2.37
N TRP A 323 1.15 13.65 -2.51
CA TRP A 323 2.40 13.29 -1.82
C TRP A 323 3.57 14.11 -2.33
N THR A 324 3.73 14.19 -3.66
CA THR A 324 4.78 14.97 -4.31
C THR A 324 4.70 16.44 -3.92
N GLU A 325 3.49 17.03 -3.95
CA GLU A 325 3.26 18.42 -3.54
C GLU A 325 3.57 18.64 -2.05
N SER A 326 3.11 17.74 -1.17
CA SER A 326 3.27 17.89 0.27
C SER A 326 4.73 17.91 0.74
N LEU A 327 5.64 17.23 0.03
CA LEU A 327 7.07 17.20 0.35
C LEU A 327 7.71 18.59 0.31
N LEU A 328 7.25 19.46 -0.59
CA LEU A 328 7.85 20.75 -0.90
C LEU A 328 6.89 21.93 -0.67
N LEU A 329 5.74 21.67 -0.03
CA LEU A 329 4.69 22.66 0.18
C LEU A 329 5.21 23.85 0.99
N PRO A 330 5.12 25.10 0.49
CA PRO A 330 5.49 26.29 1.24
C PRO A 330 4.64 26.48 2.50
N ASP A 331 5.23 27.04 3.56
CA ASP A 331 4.53 27.25 4.83
C ASP A 331 3.25 28.07 4.69
N GLY A 332 3.26 29.08 3.82
CA GLY A 332 2.09 29.94 3.58
C GLY A 332 0.95 29.26 2.81
N GLU A 333 1.16 28.10 2.22
CA GLU A 333 0.16 27.39 1.42
C GLU A 333 -0.49 26.22 2.16
N ARG A 334 -0.06 25.92 3.39
CA ARG A 334 -0.52 24.76 4.18
C ARG A 334 -2.02 24.74 4.42
N ASP A 335 -2.58 25.85 4.88
CA ASP A 335 -4.01 25.90 5.20
C ASP A 335 -4.86 25.74 3.92
N ALA A 336 -4.45 26.37 2.81
CA ALA A 336 -5.11 26.20 1.52
C ALA A 336 -5.03 24.75 1.01
N PHE A 337 -3.91 24.07 1.23
CA PHE A 337 -3.75 22.65 0.91
C PHE A 337 -4.67 21.79 1.77
N CYS A 338 -4.68 21.98 3.10
CA CYS A 338 -5.56 21.25 4.02
C CYS A 338 -7.05 21.47 3.70
N ASP A 339 -7.46 22.72 3.41
CA ASP A 339 -8.82 23.04 2.99
C ASP A 339 -9.20 22.34 1.68
N ARG A 340 -8.26 22.23 0.74
CA ARG A 340 -8.47 21.47 -0.50
C ARG A 340 -8.69 19.99 -0.23
N LEU A 341 -7.87 19.38 0.64
CA LEU A 341 -8.03 17.98 1.04
C LEU A 341 -9.39 17.73 1.71
N THR A 342 -9.79 18.60 2.62
CA THR A 342 -11.08 18.50 3.30
C THR A 342 -12.25 18.57 2.31
N ARG A 343 -12.22 19.51 1.36
CA ARG A 343 -13.27 19.61 0.32
C ARG A 343 -13.31 18.43 -0.64
N ALA A 344 -12.17 17.79 -0.89
CA ALA A 344 -12.06 16.63 -1.77
C ALA A 344 -12.44 15.31 -1.08
N SER A 345 -12.49 15.30 0.25
CA SER A 345 -12.69 14.09 1.04
C SER A 345 -14.06 13.46 0.82
N GLN A 346 -14.08 12.19 0.43
CA GLN A 346 -15.29 11.36 0.40
C GLN A 346 -15.92 11.27 1.82
N LEU A 347 -15.07 11.22 2.86
CA LEU A 347 -15.55 11.13 4.25
C LEU A 347 -16.31 12.40 4.66
N GLU A 348 -15.85 13.57 4.19
CA GLU A 348 -16.57 14.81 4.43
C GLU A 348 -17.89 14.86 3.64
N ALA A 349 -17.92 14.36 2.41
CA ALA A 349 -19.15 14.21 1.65
C ALA A 349 -20.13 13.24 2.34
N LEU A 350 -19.63 12.11 2.85
CA LEU A 350 -20.46 11.20 3.68
C LEU A 350 -20.99 11.90 4.94
N ARG A 351 -20.16 12.67 5.65
CA ARG A 351 -20.55 13.40 6.87
C ARG A 351 -21.65 14.43 6.61
N THR A 352 -21.56 15.16 5.51
CA THR A 352 -22.52 16.19 5.13
C THR A 352 -23.74 15.68 4.34
N GLY A 353 -23.73 14.41 3.92
CA GLY A 353 -24.76 13.84 3.05
C GLY A 353 -24.67 14.34 1.60
N ALA A 354 -23.52 14.88 1.18
CA ALA A 354 -23.30 15.30 -0.20
C ALA A 354 -23.15 14.07 -1.13
N PRO A 355 -23.50 14.19 -2.42
CA PRO A 355 -23.29 13.12 -3.39
C PRO A 355 -21.82 12.75 -3.49
N THR A 356 -21.51 11.45 -3.54
CA THR A 356 -20.17 10.93 -3.79
C THR A 356 -20.09 10.24 -5.14
N ARG A 357 -18.88 10.16 -5.69
CA ARG A 357 -18.58 9.20 -6.74
C ARG A 357 -18.26 7.87 -6.09
N ALA A 358 -18.50 6.80 -6.82
CA ALA A 358 -18.19 5.46 -6.38
C ALA A 358 -17.31 4.73 -7.40
N THR A 359 -16.60 3.73 -6.94
CA THR A 359 -15.78 2.86 -7.78
C THR A 359 -15.90 1.43 -7.32
N VAL A 360 -15.81 0.52 -8.28
CA VAL A 360 -15.59 -0.91 -8.04
C VAL A 360 -14.33 -1.29 -8.80
N PHE A 361 -13.40 -1.98 -8.15
CA PHE A 361 -12.31 -2.60 -8.86
C PHE A 361 -12.15 -4.08 -8.52
N LEU A 362 -11.72 -4.83 -9.53
CA LEU A 362 -11.49 -6.26 -9.45
C LEU A 362 -10.01 -6.54 -9.66
N SER A 363 -9.47 -7.47 -8.88
CA SER A 363 -8.16 -8.06 -9.09
C SER A 363 -8.32 -9.56 -9.30
N LYS A 364 -7.65 -10.12 -10.31
CA LYS A 364 -7.62 -11.55 -10.57
C LYS A 364 -6.22 -12.08 -10.34
N TYR A 365 -6.13 -13.15 -9.56
CA TYR A 365 -4.87 -13.78 -9.21
C TYR A 365 -4.70 -15.10 -9.93
N GLY A 366 -3.44 -15.48 -10.17
CA GLY A 366 -3.06 -16.68 -10.86
C GLY A 366 -2.80 -17.87 -9.94
N GLU A 367 -2.77 -19.06 -10.53
CA GLU A 367 -2.40 -20.30 -9.86
C GLU A 367 -0.87 -20.42 -9.76
N LYS A 368 -0.38 -20.68 -8.54
CA LYS A 368 1.07 -20.80 -8.26
C LYS A 368 1.73 -21.87 -9.11
N GLY A 369 2.95 -21.59 -9.59
CA GLY A 369 3.79 -22.54 -10.31
C GLY A 369 3.25 -22.99 -11.68
N ARG A 370 2.21 -22.33 -12.20
CA ARG A 370 1.64 -22.62 -13.52
C ARG A 370 2.19 -21.66 -14.57
N THR A 371 2.17 -22.09 -15.82
CA THR A 371 2.52 -21.24 -16.96
C THR A 371 1.24 -20.81 -17.67
N ILE A 372 1.12 -19.52 -17.98
CA ILE A 372 -0.02 -18.97 -18.71
C ILE A 372 0.07 -19.39 -20.18
N ASP A 373 -0.94 -20.11 -20.66
CA ASP A 373 -1.07 -20.48 -22.07
C ASP A 373 -1.89 -19.46 -22.85
N GLU A 374 -2.96 -18.95 -22.23
CA GLU A 374 -3.83 -17.90 -22.79
C GLU A 374 -4.34 -17.00 -21.67
N ILE A 375 -4.38 -15.70 -21.93
CA ILE A 375 -4.99 -14.72 -21.04
C ILE A 375 -5.75 -13.68 -21.85
N ARG A 376 -7.05 -13.49 -21.55
CA ARG A 376 -7.88 -12.47 -22.18
C ARG A 376 -8.97 -12.00 -21.23
N PHE A 377 -9.40 -10.78 -21.41
CA PHE A 377 -10.54 -10.20 -20.75
C PHE A 377 -11.54 -9.67 -21.78
N GLU A 378 -12.75 -10.17 -21.72
CA GLU A 378 -13.89 -9.68 -22.49
C GLU A 378 -14.76 -8.85 -21.55
N PRO A 379 -14.79 -7.50 -21.70
CA PRO A 379 -15.56 -6.69 -20.78
C PRO A 379 -17.04 -7.04 -20.84
N PRO A 380 -17.75 -7.06 -19.70
CA PRO A 380 -19.20 -7.12 -19.68
C PRO A 380 -19.79 -5.89 -20.41
N THR A 381 -21.08 -5.77 -20.49
CA THR A 381 -21.78 -4.71 -21.23
C THR A 381 -21.22 -3.29 -21.04
N ARG A 382 -20.58 -3.02 -19.93
CA ARG A 382 -19.88 -1.77 -19.63
C ARG A 382 -18.37 -2.03 -19.48
N PRO A 383 -17.52 -1.47 -20.37
CA PRO A 383 -16.08 -1.65 -20.25
C PRO A 383 -15.54 -0.95 -18.98
N PRO A 384 -14.48 -1.47 -18.38
CA PRO A 384 -13.80 -0.79 -17.28
C PRO A 384 -13.16 0.52 -17.79
N ARG A 385 -13.08 1.51 -16.90
CA ARG A 385 -12.33 2.75 -17.14
C ARG A 385 -10.82 2.47 -17.26
N ILE A 386 -10.32 1.54 -16.45
CA ILE A 386 -8.93 1.10 -16.46
C ILE A 386 -8.92 -0.42 -16.51
N LEU A 387 -8.10 -0.96 -17.41
CA LEU A 387 -7.76 -2.38 -17.47
C LEU A 387 -6.24 -2.49 -17.52
N ARG A 388 -5.65 -3.25 -16.61
CA ARG A 388 -4.22 -3.56 -16.57
C ARG A 388 -4.05 -5.08 -16.61
N LEU A 389 -3.32 -5.57 -17.59
CA LEU A 389 -2.81 -6.95 -17.62
C LEU A 389 -1.36 -6.92 -17.17
N HIS A 390 -1.04 -7.65 -16.10
CA HIS A 390 0.29 -7.66 -15.47
C HIS A 390 1.19 -8.76 -16.01
N VAL A 391 0.62 -9.70 -16.75
CA VAL A 391 1.29 -10.88 -17.31
C VAL A 391 0.89 -11.05 -18.77
N VAL A 392 1.68 -11.81 -19.48
CA VAL A 392 1.45 -12.17 -20.88
C VAL A 392 1.48 -13.69 -21.04
N GLU A 393 1.02 -14.18 -22.19
CA GLU A 393 1.15 -15.59 -22.57
C GLU A 393 2.62 -16.03 -22.48
N GLY A 394 2.86 -17.24 -21.98
CA GLY A 394 4.18 -17.78 -21.73
C GLY A 394 4.78 -17.42 -20.37
N THR A 395 4.15 -16.51 -19.59
CA THR A 395 4.64 -16.17 -18.24
C THR A 395 4.53 -17.38 -17.32
N GLU A 396 5.63 -17.78 -16.69
CA GLU A 396 5.68 -18.74 -15.60
C GLU A 396 5.41 -18.02 -14.29
N LEU A 397 4.38 -18.45 -13.55
CA LEU A 397 3.99 -17.87 -12.27
C LEU A 397 4.83 -18.47 -11.15
N ASP A 398 5.31 -17.60 -10.27
CA ASP A 398 6.08 -17.96 -9.09
C ASP A 398 5.29 -18.95 -8.20
N ALA A 399 5.98 -19.91 -7.62
CA ALA A 399 5.41 -20.87 -6.67
C ALA A 399 5.39 -20.36 -5.21
N SER A 400 5.83 -19.12 -4.96
CA SER A 400 5.87 -18.53 -3.61
C SER A 400 4.47 -18.28 -3.02
N ASP A 401 4.42 -18.11 -1.70
CA ASP A 401 3.19 -17.86 -0.95
C ASP A 401 2.70 -16.41 -1.05
N ARG A 402 2.83 -15.77 -2.20
CA ARG A 402 2.25 -14.47 -2.49
C ARG A 402 1.23 -14.54 -3.61
N GLY A 403 0.24 -13.66 -3.57
CA GLY A 403 -0.68 -13.50 -4.69
C GLY A 403 0.03 -12.88 -5.90
N ILE A 404 -0.08 -13.53 -7.05
CA ILE A 404 0.40 -12.98 -8.32
C ILE A 404 -0.81 -12.42 -9.06
N CYS A 405 -0.94 -11.08 -9.07
CA CYS A 405 -2.02 -10.42 -9.78
C CYS A 405 -1.81 -10.58 -11.30
N LEU A 406 -2.81 -11.10 -11.97
CA LEU A 406 -2.83 -11.26 -13.42
C LEU A 406 -3.45 -10.05 -14.11
N MET A 407 -4.49 -9.47 -13.49
CA MET A 407 -5.30 -8.41 -14.04
C MET A 407 -5.89 -7.55 -12.93
N ASP A 408 -5.95 -6.23 -13.19
CA ASP A 408 -6.77 -5.29 -12.44
C ASP A 408 -7.71 -4.54 -13.39
N ALA A 409 -8.97 -4.35 -12.98
CA ALA A 409 -9.96 -3.58 -13.74
C ALA A 409 -10.76 -2.66 -12.82
N LEU A 410 -10.95 -1.39 -13.20
CA LEU A 410 -11.65 -0.36 -12.43
C LEU A 410 -12.85 0.18 -13.20
N TRP A 411 -13.99 0.27 -12.53
CA TRP A 411 -15.20 0.92 -13.02
C TRP A 411 -15.55 2.15 -12.16
N ASP A 412 -15.97 3.23 -12.84
CA ASP A 412 -16.68 4.34 -12.21
C ASP A 412 -18.16 3.94 -12.08
N VAL A 413 -18.75 4.17 -10.92
CA VAL A 413 -20.13 3.80 -10.63
C VAL A 413 -20.86 4.99 -10.03
N ALA A 414 -22.14 5.15 -10.34
CA ALA A 414 -22.98 6.08 -9.60
C ALA A 414 -23.17 5.55 -8.17
N ALA A 415 -23.09 6.42 -7.16
CA ALA A 415 -23.17 5.98 -5.78
C ALA A 415 -24.49 5.26 -5.45
N ASP A 416 -25.59 5.70 -6.08
CA ASP A 416 -26.91 5.09 -5.91
C ASP A 416 -27.02 3.68 -6.54
N ASP A 417 -26.12 3.35 -7.47
CA ASP A 417 -26.10 2.06 -8.18
C ASP A 417 -25.01 1.12 -7.62
N LEU A 418 -24.25 1.54 -6.62
CA LEU A 418 -23.04 0.84 -6.16
C LEU A 418 -23.31 -0.62 -5.78
N GLU A 419 -24.37 -0.88 -5.01
CA GLU A 419 -24.71 -2.25 -4.56
C GLU A 419 -25.06 -3.15 -5.77
N ALA A 420 -25.91 -2.65 -6.68
CA ALA A 420 -26.34 -3.38 -7.85
C ALA A 420 -25.16 -3.66 -8.83
N GLU A 421 -24.32 -2.65 -9.07
CA GLU A 421 -23.14 -2.77 -9.92
C GLU A 421 -22.08 -3.69 -9.29
N THR A 422 -21.85 -3.61 -7.99
CA THR A 422 -20.95 -4.51 -7.27
C THR A 422 -21.40 -5.96 -7.44
N ALA A 423 -22.70 -6.24 -7.20
CA ALA A 423 -23.26 -7.58 -7.37
C ALA A 423 -23.24 -8.05 -8.83
N PHE A 424 -23.40 -7.13 -9.80
CA PHE A 424 -23.31 -7.44 -11.22
C PHE A 424 -21.86 -7.82 -11.58
N LEU A 425 -20.89 -6.99 -11.23
CA LEU A 425 -19.49 -7.20 -11.56
C LEU A 425 -18.91 -8.44 -10.86
N ASP A 426 -19.35 -8.73 -9.62
CA ASP A 426 -18.93 -9.94 -8.91
C ASP A 426 -19.35 -11.22 -9.64
N ARG A 427 -20.56 -11.23 -10.18
CA ARG A 427 -21.07 -12.41 -10.92
C ARG A 427 -20.48 -12.53 -12.32
N HIS A 428 -20.39 -11.42 -13.06
CA HIS A 428 -20.11 -11.45 -14.49
C HIS A 428 -18.65 -11.20 -14.87
N ALA A 429 -17.88 -10.45 -14.06
CA ALA A 429 -16.48 -10.23 -14.40
C ALA A 429 -15.63 -11.51 -14.32
N ALA A 430 -15.98 -12.45 -13.43
CA ALA A 430 -15.34 -13.74 -13.38
C ALA A 430 -15.60 -14.59 -14.64
N GLU A 431 -16.77 -14.45 -15.26
CA GLU A 431 -17.14 -15.16 -16.49
C GLU A 431 -16.40 -14.59 -17.73
N HIS A 432 -16.02 -13.31 -17.67
CA HIS A 432 -15.36 -12.61 -18.78
C HIS A 432 -13.83 -12.61 -18.70
N PHE A 433 -13.28 -13.12 -17.60
CA PHE A 433 -11.84 -13.25 -17.43
C PHE A 433 -11.41 -14.70 -17.70
N HIS A 434 -10.74 -14.88 -18.83
CA HIS A 434 -10.30 -16.21 -19.29
C HIS A 434 -8.81 -16.35 -19.09
N VAL A 435 -8.43 -17.38 -18.32
CA VAL A 435 -7.03 -17.83 -18.16
C VAL A 435 -6.97 -19.33 -18.41
N ARG A 436 -6.09 -19.74 -19.30
CA ARG A 436 -5.73 -21.13 -19.48
C ARG A 436 -4.28 -21.34 -19.10
N TYR A 437 -4.03 -22.41 -18.37
CA TYR A 437 -2.70 -22.78 -17.91
C TYR A 437 -2.24 -24.05 -18.58
N ARG A 438 -0.91 -24.21 -18.69
CA ARG A 438 -0.23 -25.43 -19.10
C ARG A 438 0.70 -25.94 -18.00
#